data_11691582722f3efc30b0b634159b1d38
#
_entry.id   11691582722f3efc30b0b634159b1d38
#
_cell.length_a   1.000
_cell.length_b   1.000
_cell.length_c   1.000
_cell.angle_alpha   90.00
_cell.angle_beta   90.00
_cell.angle_gamma   90.00
#
_symmetry.space_group_name_H-M   'P 1'
#
loop_
_entity.id
_entity.type
_entity.pdbx_description
1 polymer ?
#
loop_
_entity_poly.entity_id
_entity_poly.type
_entity_poly.pdbx_seq_one_letter_code
_entity_poly.pdbx_strand_id
1 'polypeptide(L)'
;MASDPSEHRPPESIEDEVESHTPAPTPSRERSSRAKSSLGFNIANTLSYDYTASIECLASPQKPQYNGGVIQNPELNEGLKGWSTFGDAKIEHRTLGNNKFIVANSRVHPHDSVSQNLNLEKNKIYTFSAWIQVSKGRIPVSAVFKTQTGQILAGSIFAESSCWSMLKGGFTVDASGSAQLYFESNNTSVDIWVDSISLQPFTEKQWMSHQDQAIEKTRKTKVRIQAVDSQGKPLSNAKISIKLKKASFPFGCAINKNILYNNAYQNWFTSRFTVTVFEDEMKWYSTEPSQGKVDYSVPDAMLQFAKKNNVLVRGHNVFWDDPKYQQGWINSLSPTDLSKATTDRINSIMSRYRGEVIGWDVVNENLHFNFFESKLGQNASAVFYNLAQKIDGTSTLFLNEYNTIENARDGDSTPAKYLQKLRDIKAFPGNGNLKLGIGLESHFSSAAPNLAYMRASIDTLAATNFPIWLTEVDVQRGPYQAQYLEQILREAHSHPKVAGIVIWSAWKPQGCYRMCLTDNNFKNLPTGNVVDELLAGRIAIKSSAGRTDGNGFFEASLSHGLYSVKIHHPSAKNSSLVQKLNVVSSTGADNQTLLMRFAA
;
A
#
# COMPACT_ATOMS: atom_id res chain seq x y z
N MET A 1 14.73 31.85 24.71
CA MET A 1 13.48 31.12 24.77
C MET A 1 13.02 31.00 23.34
N ALA A 2 13.27 29.87 22.70
CA ALA A 2 12.93 29.61 21.32
C ALA A 2 11.55 28.93 21.32
N SER A 3 10.57 29.57 20.66
CA SER A 3 9.22 29.06 20.46
C SER A 3 9.24 27.84 19.52
N ASP A 4 8.52 26.82 19.91
CA ASP A 4 8.29 25.57 19.16
C ASP A 4 7.55 25.89 17.85
N PRO A 5 8.04 25.47 16.66
CA PRO A 5 7.38 25.72 15.37
C PRO A 5 6.11 24.91 15.12
N SER A 6 5.63 24.09 16.06
CA SER A 6 4.52 23.14 15.84
C SER A 6 3.11 23.69 16.14
N GLU A 7 2.96 24.98 16.50
CA GLU A 7 1.66 25.60 16.71
C GLU A 7 1.20 26.44 15.51
N HIS A 8 0.48 25.85 14.59
CA HIS A 8 -0.46 26.57 13.72
C HIS A 8 -1.86 25.98 13.87
N ARG A 9 -2.75 26.76 14.50
CA ARG A 9 -4.20 26.56 14.50
C ARG A 9 -4.77 26.76 13.08
N PRO A 10 -5.79 25.97 12.70
CA PRO A 10 -6.56 26.25 11.50
C PRO A 10 -7.51 27.45 11.72
N PRO A 11 -8.01 28.11 10.66
CA PRO A 11 -8.98 29.18 10.75
C PRO A 11 -10.31 28.70 11.33
N GLU A 12 -10.96 29.59 12.06
CA GLU A 12 -12.21 29.39 12.81
C GLU A 12 -13.34 28.92 11.90
N SER A 13 -14.07 27.92 12.36
CA SER A 13 -15.28 27.38 11.74
C SER A 13 -16.50 28.20 12.17
N ILE A 14 -17.39 28.38 11.23
CA ILE A 14 -18.75 28.89 11.37
C ILE A 14 -19.54 28.01 12.35
N GLU A 15 -20.20 28.66 13.31
CA GLU A 15 -21.11 28.03 14.27
C GLU A 15 -22.36 27.53 13.55
N ASP A 16 -22.68 26.24 13.72
CA ASP A 16 -24.01 25.69 13.44
C ASP A 16 -24.63 25.11 14.71
N GLU A 17 -25.90 25.45 14.89
CA GLU A 17 -26.73 25.24 16.07
C GLU A 17 -26.90 23.75 16.45
N VAL A 18 -26.85 23.50 17.75
CA VAL A 18 -27.06 22.18 18.37
C VAL A 18 -28.56 21.94 18.57
N GLU A 19 -29.16 21.08 17.80
CA GLU A 19 -30.43 20.42 18.16
C GLU A 19 -30.16 19.14 18.95
N SER A 20 -30.75 19.08 20.15
CA SER A 20 -30.66 17.98 21.08
C SER A 20 -31.55 16.82 20.65
N HIS A 21 -30.95 15.67 20.31
CA HIS A 21 -31.67 14.40 20.22
C HIS A 21 -31.12 13.38 21.23
N THR A 22 -32.01 12.91 22.08
CA THR A 22 -31.85 11.81 23.04
C THR A 22 -31.47 10.49 22.35
N PRO A 23 -30.56 9.68 22.94
CA PRO A 23 -30.15 8.42 22.31
C PRO A 23 -31.17 7.29 22.53
N ALA A 24 -31.46 6.55 21.47
CA ALA A 24 -32.24 5.32 21.51
C ALA A 24 -31.41 4.14 22.07
N PRO A 25 -32.03 3.13 22.70
CA PRO A 25 -31.31 2.08 23.44
C PRO A 25 -30.62 1.06 22.51
N THR A 26 -29.42 0.70 22.90
CA THR A 26 -28.58 -0.35 22.29
C THR A 26 -29.21 -1.75 22.48
N PRO A 27 -29.21 -2.62 21.45
CA PRO A 27 -29.61 -4.02 21.64
C PRO A 27 -28.45 -4.83 22.25
N SER A 28 -28.76 -5.55 23.33
CA SER A 28 -27.89 -6.50 24.01
C SER A 28 -27.45 -7.64 23.09
N ARG A 29 -26.13 -7.85 22.96
CA ARG A 29 -25.56 -9.03 22.28
C ARG A 29 -25.62 -10.25 23.20
N GLU A 30 -26.48 -11.19 22.91
CA GLU A 30 -26.40 -12.56 23.43
C GLU A 30 -25.15 -13.27 22.90
N ARG A 31 -24.37 -13.81 23.83
CA ARG A 31 -23.25 -14.72 23.50
C ARG A 31 -23.81 -16.09 23.13
N SER A 32 -23.88 -16.37 21.85
CA SER A 32 -24.11 -17.73 21.37
C SER A 32 -22.77 -18.48 21.30
N SER A 33 -22.66 -19.55 22.07
CA SER A 33 -21.58 -20.54 21.99
C SER A 33 -21.65 -21.24 20.62
N ARG A 34 -20.70 -20.95 19.73
CA ARG A 34 -20.60 -21.64 18.43
C ARG A 34 -19.87 -22.97 18.60
N ALA A 35 -20.64 -24.03 18.44
CA ALA A 35 -20.14 -25.37 18.14
C ALA A 35 -19.32 -25.35 16.83
N LYS A 36 -18.15 -25.99 16.84
CA LYS A 36 -17.33 -26.23 15.64
C LYS A 36 -18.06 -27.20 14.71
N SER A 37 -18.76 -26.71 13.72
CA SER A 37 -19.12 -27.49 12.54
C SER A 37 -18.05 -27.24 11.47
N SER A 38 -17.40 -28.31 11.04
CA SER A 38 -16.59 -28.37 9.82
C SER A 38 -17.53 -28.21 8.62
N LEU A 39 -17.81 -26.97 8.23
CA LEU A 39 -18.45 -26.67 6.96
C LEU A 39 -17.39 -26.77 5.87
N GLY A 40 -17.46 -27.87 5.11
CA GLY A 40 -16.83 -27.95 3.80
C GLY A 40 -17.35 -26.77 2.96
N PHE A 41 -16.50 -25.77 2.73
CA PHE A 41 -16.79 -24.71 1.80
C PHE A 41 -16.84 -25.32 0.40
N ASN A 42 -18.02 -25.43 -0.18
CA ASN A 42 -18.19 -25.53 -1.62
C ASN A 42 -17.56 -24.27 -2.24
N ILE A 43 -16.33 -24.41 -2.76
CA ILE A 43 -15.68 -23.43 -3.63
C ILE A 43 -16.38 -23.56 -5.00
N ALA A 44 -17.64 -23.15 -5.08
CA ALA A 44 -18.30 -22.93 -6.34
C ALA A 44 -17.68 -21.67 -6.95
N ASN A 45 -16.91 -21.84 -8.03
CA ASN A 45 -16.49 -20.86 -9.05
C ASN A 45 -16.60 -19.37 -8.64
N THR A 46 -15.89 -18.94 -7.59
CA THR A 46 -15.73 -17.51 -7.34
C THR A 46 -14.68 -16.99 -8.32
N LEU A 47 -15.09 -16.08 -9.19
CA LEU A 47 -14.21 -15.39 -10.11
C LEU A 47 -13.03 -14.81 -9.34
N SER A 48 -11.80 -15.21 -9.68
CA SER A 48 -10.58 -14.72 -9.03
C SER A 48 -10.30 -13.28 -9.42
N TYR A 49 -9.66 -12.51 -8.53
CA TYR A 49 -9.18 -11.18 -8.89
C TYR A 49 -8.01 -11.27 -9.88
N ASP A 50 -8.04 -10.44 -10.92
CA ASP A 50 -6.97 -10.34 -11.92
C ASP A 50 -6.02 -9.20 -11.56
N TYR A 51 -4.83 -9.56 -11.06
CA TYR A 51 -3.76 -8.63 -10.69
C TYR A 51 -2.94 -8.12 -11.89
N THR A 52 -3.25 -8.56 -13.12
CA THR A 52 -2.48 -8.18 -14.30
C THR A 52 -2.57 -6.68 -14.54
N ALA A 53 -1.43 -6.05 -14.72
CA ALA A 53 -1.26 -4.67 -15.14
C ALA A 53 -0.05 -4.57 -16.06
N SER A 54 -0.07 -3.65 -17.01
CA SER A 54 1.05 -3.36 -17.91
C SER A 54 1.47 -1.91 -17.80
N ILE A 55 2.77 -1.69 -17.63
CA ILE A 55 3.41 -0.37 -17.73
C ILE A 55 4.14 -0.17 -19.06
N GLU A 56 4.14 -1.22 -19.87
CA GLU A 56 4.70 -1.21 -21.23
C GLU A 56 3.62 -0.80 -22.22
N CYS A 57 4.00 0.02 -23.20
CA CYS A 57 3.17 0.36 -24.33
C CYS A 57 3.32 -0.74 -25.39
N LEU A 58 2.23 -1.44 -25.71
CA LEU A 58 2.24 -2.63 -26.57
C LEU A 58 1.80 -2.33 -27.99
N ALA A 59 2.33 -3.03 -28.96
CA ALA A 59 1.92 -2.93 -30.37
C ALA A 59 0.45 -3.34 -30.59
N SER A 60 -0.08 -4.24 -29.76
CA SER A 60 -1.49 -4.66 -29.76
C SER A 60 -1.98 -4.78 -28.32
N PRO A 61 -3.25 -4.44 -28.05
CA PRO A 61 -3.81 -4.59 -26.71
C PRO A 61 -3.93 -6.07 -26.33
N GLN A 62 -3.89 -6.35 -25.04
CA GLN A 62 -4.25 -7.68 -24.54
C GLN A 62 -5.78 -7.81 -24.48
N LYS A 63 -6.28 -9.02 -24.28
CA LYS A 63 -7.71 -9.27 -24.09
C LYS A 63 -8.25 -8.54 -22.86
N PRO A 64 -9.54 -8.14 -22.88
CA PRO A 64 -10.15 -7.48 -21.73
C PRO A 64 -10.15 -8.41 -20.51
N GLN A 65 -9.84 -7.85 -19.35
CA GLN A 65 -9.96 -8.59 -18.09
C GLN A 65 -11.40 -9.08 -17.93
N TYR A 66 -11.59 -10.24 -17.32
CA TYR A 66 -12.91 -10.83 -17.04
C TYR A 66 -13.81 -10.97 -18.29
N ASN A 67 -13.24 -11.10 -19.50
CA ASN A 67 -13.97 -11.06 -20.79
C ASN A 67 -14.85 -9.82 -20.92
N GLY A 68 -14.46 -8.68 -20.34
CA GLY A 68 -15.18 -7.41 -20.36
C GLY A 68 -16.12 -7.17 -19.16
N GLY A 69 -16.45 -8.19 -18.38
CA GLY A 69 -17.40 -8.06 -17.26
C GLY A 69 -18.80 -7.64 -17.73
N VAL A 70 -19.26 -6.45 -17.31
CA VAL A 70 -20.58 -5.90 -17.72
C VAL A 70 -20.52 -5.02 -18.98
N ILE A 71 -19.36 -4.83 -19.57
CA ILE A 71 -19.19 -4.07 -20.82
C ILE A 71 -19.77 -4.88 -22.01
N GLN A 72 -20.56 -4.22 -22.81
CA GLN A 72 -21.04 -4.79 -24.08
C GLN A 72 -19.97 -4.62 -25.16
N ASN A 73 -19.75 -5.68 -25.98
CA ASN A 73 -18.78 -5.67 -27.08
C ASN A 73 -17.39 -5.15 -26.63
N PRO A 74 -16.76 -5.80 -25.63
CA PRO A 74 -15.54 -5.29 -24.99
C PRO A 74 -14.29 -5.33 -25.87
N GLU A 75 -14.22 -6.24 -26.84
CA GLU A 75 -13.15 -6.39 -27.85
C GLU A 75 -13.52 -5.69 -29.18
N LEU A 76 -14.63 -4.97 -29.22
CA LEU A 76 -15.12 -4.19 -30.36
C LEU A 76 -15.27 -5.01 -31.66
N ASN A 77 -15.42 -6.32 -31.54
CA ASN A 77 -15.59 -7.24 -32.68
C ASN A 77 -16.88 -7.05 -33.47
N GLU A 78 -17.90 -6.44 -32.82
CA GLU A 78 -19.22 -6.17 -33.40
C GLU A 78 -19.38 -4.70 -33.85
N GLY A 79 -18.30 -4.04 -34.24
CA GLY A 79 -18.31 -2.63 -34.65
C GLY A 79 -18.68 -1.69 -33.49
N LEU A 80 -19.58 -0.74 -33.73
CA LEU A 80 -20.04 0.23 -32.73
C LEU A 80 -21.20 -0.27 -31.85
N LYS A 81 -21.57 -1.55 -31.93
CA LYS A 81 -22.69 -2.09 -31.15
C LYS A 81 -22.49 -1.88 -29.66
N GLY A 82 -23.44 -1.24 -28.99
CA GLY A 82 -23.38 -0.90 -27.57
C GLY A 82 -22.58 0.38 -27.25
N TRP A 83 -21.93 0.98 -28.23
CA TRP A 83 -21.12 2.19 -28.09
C TRP A 83 -21.75 3.41 -28.78
N SER A 84 -21.60 4.57 -28.18
CA SER A 84 -22.12 5.85 -28.68
C SER A 84 -21.09 6.96 -28.42
N THR A 85 -21.38 8.14 -28.90
CA THR A 85 -20.59 9.34 -28.59
C THR A 85 -20.91 9.90 -27.20
N PHE A 86 -19.94 10.52 -26.57
CA PHE A 86 -20.11 11.43 -25.44
C PHE A 86 -19.67 12.82 -25.91
N GLY A 87 -20.50 13.85 -25.71
CA GLY A 87 -20.22 15.18 -26.23
C GLY A 87 -20.33 15.27 -27.75
N ASP A 88 -19.49 16.10 -28.35
CA ASP A 88 -19.52 16.46 -29.77
C ASP A 88 -18.53 15.65 -30.63
N ALA A 89 -17.83 14.66 -30.07
CA ALA A 89 -16.91 13.83 -30.82
C ALA A 89 -17.62 13.04 -31.93
N LYS A 90 -16.86 12.67 -32.96
CA LYS A 90 -17.26 11.62 -33.91
C LYS A 90 -16.55 10.32 -33.54
N ILE A 91 -17.29 9.21 -33.59
CA ILE A 91 -16.71 7.89 -33.34
C ILE A 91 -16.68 7.05 -34.59
N GLU A 92 -15.59 6.31 -34.77
CA GLU A 92 -15.37 5.42 -35.89
C GLU A 92 -14.86 4.06 -35.39
N HIS A 93 -15.40 2.99 -35.97
CA HIS A 93 -14.82 1.66 -35.82
C HIS A 93 -13.71 1.48 -36.85
N ARG A 94 -12.51 1.13 -36.37
CA ARG A 94 -11.34 0.89 -37.24
C ARG A 94 -10.76 -0.50 -37.03
N THR A 95 -10.04 -0.99 -38.05
CA THR A 95 -9.31 -2.25 -38.00
C THR A 95 -7.87 -2.00 -38.43
N LEU A 96 -6.92 -2.51 -37.63
CA LEU A 96 -5.50 -2.51 -37.98
C LEU A 96 -4.93 -3.92 -37.75
N GLY A 97 -4.60 -4.61 -38.82
CA GLY A 97 -4.31 -6.05 -38.78
C GLY A 97 -5.51 -6.85 -38.28
N ASN A 98 -5.35 -7.60 -37.20
CA ASN A 98 -6.43 -8.35 -36.58
C ASN A 98 -7.10 -7.58 -35.43
N ASN A 99 -6.59 -6.39 -35.10
CA ASN A 99 -7.13 -5.59 -33.99
C ASN A 99 -8.25 -4.67 -34.47
N LYS A 100 -9.37 -4.66 -33.71
CA LYS A 100 -10.54 -3.83 -33.97
C LYS A 100 -10.75 -2.91 -32.77
N PHE A 101 -10.91 -1.62 -33.01
CA PHE A 101 -10.99 -0.60 -31.97
C PHE A 101 -11.89 0.57 -32.37
N ILE A 102 -12.25 1.41 -31.42
CA ILE A 102 -13.00 2.64 -31.66
C ILE A 102 -12.08 3.83 -31.53
N VAL A 103 -12.23 4.78 -32.44
CA VAL A 103 -11.56 6.09 -32.44
C VAL A 103 -12.58 7.17 -32.19
N ALA A 104 -12.35 8.02 -31.20
CA ALA A 104 -13.05 9.28 -31.02
C ALA A 104 -12.20 10.41 -31.60
N ASN A 105 -12.70 11.06 -32.65
CA ASN A 105 -12.04 12.17 -33.35
C ASN A 105 -12.91 13.43 -33.35
N SER A 106 -12.43 14.53 -33.95
CA SER A 106 -13.15 15.82 -34.04
C SER A 106 -13.57 16.34 -32.65
N ARG A 107 -12.75 16.14 -31.65
CA ARG A 107 -12.98 16.51 -30.27
C ARG A 107 -12.89 18.02 -30.09
N VAL A 108 -13.85 18.62 -29.38
CA VAL A 108 -13.94 20.06 -29.06
C VAL A 108 -13.71 20.27 -27.57
N HIS A 109 -14.29 19.39 -26.76
CA HIS A 109 -14.20 19.48 -25.29
C HIS A 109 -13.36 18.33 -24.72
N PRO A 110 -12.77 18.50 -23.52
CA PRO A 110 -11.97 17.43 -22.86
C PRO A 110 -12.70 16.09 -22.75
N HIS A 111 -14.01 16.10 -22.51
CA HIS A 111 -14.85 14.91 -22.33
C HIS A 111 -15.35 14.28 -23.64
N ASP A 112 -15.15 14.93 -24.79
CA ASP A 112 -15.62 14.41 -26.08
C ASP A 112 -14.92 13.11 -26.41
N SER A 113 -15.67 12.00 -26.40
CA SER A 113 -15.09 10.67 -26.59
C SER A 113 -16.12 9.61 -26.95
N VAL A 114 -15.69 8.36 -26.94
CA VAL A 114 -16.55 7.17 -26.99
C VAL A 114 -17.19 6.92 -25.65
N SER A 115 -18.44 6.43 -25.62
CA SER A 115 -19.15 6.13 -24.40
C SER A 115 -20.03 4.86 -24.46
N GLN A 116 -20.32 4.33 -23.30
CA GLN A 116 -21.31 3.26 -23.12
C GLN A 116 -22.20 3.53 -21.91
N ASN A 117 -23.52 3.34 -22.09
CA ASN A 117 -24.50 3.40 -21.00
C ASN A 117 -24.50 2.09 -20.20
N LEU A 118 -24.52 2.21 -18.89
CA LEU A 118 -24.41 1.11 -17.93
C LEU A 118 -25.43 1.29 -16.80
N ASN A 119 -25.70 0.21 -16.08
CA ASN A 119 -26.39 0.26 -14.80
C ASN A 119 -25.42 -0.18 -13.70
N LEU A 120 -25.20 0.69 -12.71
CA LEU A 120 -24.35 0.41 -11.56
C LEU A 120 -25.18 0.14 -10.32
N GLU A 121 -24.70 -0.76 -9.48
CA GLU A 121 -25.37 -1.17 -8.24
C GLU A 121 -24.59 -0.67 -7.03
N LYS A 122 -25.28 -0.04 -6.07
CA LYS A 122 -24.72 0.25 -4.74
C LYS A 122 -24.25 -1.05 -4.08
N ASN A 123 -23.23 -0.96 -3.21
CA ASN A 123 -22.60 -2.09 -2.50
C ASN A 123 -21.86 -3.07 -3.43
N LYS A 124 -21.54 -2.66 -4.65
CA LYS A 124 -20.57 -3.35 -5.50
C LYS A 124 -19.25 -2.57 -5.52
N ILE A 125 -18.17 -3.33 -5.64
CA ILE A 125 -16.82 -2.82 -5.85
C ILE A 125 -16.49 -3.10 -7.30
N TYR A 126 -16.26 -2.05 -8.09
CA TYR A 126 -16.02 -2.15 -9.53
C TYR A 126 -14.53 -2.05 -9.82
N THR A 127 -13.99 -3.04 -10.52
CA THR A 127 -12.67 -2.95 -11.15
C THR A 127 -12.81 -2.60 -12.61
N PHE A 128 -11.97 -1.69 -13.08
CA PHE A 128 -11.99 -1.18 -14.44
C PHE A 128 -10.63 -1.36 -15.10
N SER A 129 -10.64 -1.73 -16.38
CA SER A 129 -9.45 -1.65 -17.23
C SER A 129 -9.85 -1.32 -18.67
N ALA A 130 -8.94 -0.67 -19.41
CA ALA A 130 -9.07 -0.40 -20.84
C ALA A 130 -7.69 -0.23 -21.46
N TRP A 131 -7.56 -0.55 -22.74
CA TRP A 131 -6.37 -0.23 -23.52
C TRP A 131 -6.62 1.05 -24.31
N ILE A 132 -5.72 2.01 -24.15
CA ILE A 132 -5.85 3.35 -24.71
C ILE A 132 -4.65 3.68 -25.57
N GLN A 133 -4.92 4.29 -26.73
CA GLN A 133 -3.92 4.88 -27.60
C GLN A 133 -4.39 6.29 -27.99
N VAL A 134 -3.47 7.17 -28.37
CA VAL A 134 -3.80 8.50 -28.90
C VAL A 134 -3.18 8.67 -30.29
N SER A 135 -3.72 9.61 -31.09
CA SER A 135 -3.24 9.82 -32.45
C SER A 135 -1.86 10.47 -32.51
N LYS A 136 -1.43 11.20 -31.48
CA LYS A 136 -0.16 11.92 -31.47
C LYS A 136 0.38 12.11 -30.04
N GLY A 137 1.69 11.89 -29.88
CA GLY A 137 2.44 12.19 -28.67
C GLY A 137 2.14 11.23 -27.52
N ARG A 138 2.29 11.76 -26.30
CA ARG A 138 2.05 11.04 -25.03
C ARG A 138 1.19 11.95 -24.15
N ILE A 139 -0.06 11.56 -23.97
CA ILE A 139 -1.13 12.45 -23.48
C ILE A 139 -1.86 11.78 -22.31
N PRO A 140 -2.18 12.50 -21.23
CA PRO A 140 -2.99 11.96 -20.15
C PRO A 140 -4.42 11.71 -20.62
N VAL A 141 -4.93 10.51 -20.36
CA VAL A 141 -6.32 10.11 -20.62
C VAL A 141 -6.87 9.48 -19.35
N SER A 142 -8.09 9.88 -18.98
CA SER A 142 -8.81 9.41 -17.80
C SER A 142 -10.07 8.66 -18.21
N ALA A 143 -10.45 7.63 -17.44
CA ALA A 143 -11.74 6.96 -17.56
C ALA A 143 -12.69 7.49 -16.49
N VAL A 144 -13.86 7.98 -16.93
CA VAL A 144 -14.83 8.65 -16.07
C VAL A 144 -16.20 7.99 -16.22
N PHE A 145 -16.90 7.85 -15.10
CA PHE A 145 -18.27 7.38 -15.03
C PHE A 145 -19.17 8.52 -14.56
N LYS A 146 -20.03 9.02 -15.47
CA LYS A 146 -21.07 9.99 -15.12
C LYS A 146 -22.25 9.24 -14.53
N THR A 147 -22.61 9.54 -13.28
CA THR A 147 -23.75 9.00 -12.56
C THR A 147 -24.77 10.08 -12.27
N GLN A 148 -25.89 9.73 -11.66
CA GLN A 148 -26.88 10.70 -11.19
C GLN A 148 -26.36 11.59 -10.05
N THR A 149 -25.39 11.09 -9.26
CA THR A 149 -24.81 11.80 -8.11
C THR A 149 -23.52 12.56 -8.45
N GLY A 150 -23.02 12.47 -9.69
CA GLY A 150 -21.82 13.17 -10.14
C GLY A 150 -20.91 12.32 -11.02
N GLN A 151 -19.69 12.79 -11.18
CA GLN A 151 -18.65 12.13 -11.98
C GLN A 151 -17.71 11.36 -11.05
N ILE A 152 -17.37 10.14 -11.43
CA ILE A 152 -16.44 9.26 -10.72
C ILE A 152 -15.24 9.02 -11.65
N LEU A 153 -14.06 9.42 -11.22
CA LEU A 153 -12.80 9.12 -11.89
C LEU A 153 -12.35 7.72 -11.49
N ALA A 154 -12.36 6.78 -12.44
CA ALA A 154 -11.95 5.41 -12.18
C ALA A 154 -10.42 5.23 -12.19
N GLY A 155 -9.72 5.98 -13.04
CA GLY A 155 -8.27 5.97 -13.15
C GLY A 155 -7.79 6.77 -14.35
N SER A 156 -6.47 6.94 -14.47
CA SER A 156 -5.83 7.68 -15.57
C SER A 156 -4.52 7.02 -15.99
N ILE A 157 -4.12 7.29 -17.24
CA ILE A 157 -2.87 6.81 -17.84
C ILE A 157 -2.27 7.88 -18.75
N PHE A 158 -0.96 7.85 -18.98
CA PHE A 158 -0.37 8.50 -20.15
C PHE A 158 -0.48 7.55 -21.33
N ALA A 159 -1.43 7.81 -22.23
CA ALA A 159 -1.57 7.08 -23.47
C ALA A 159 -0.56 7.60 -24.49
N GLU A 160 0.02 6.71 -25.29
CA GLU A 160 1.05 7.01 -26.28
C GLU A 160 0.52 6.80 -27.70
N SER A 161 1.11 7.50 -28.66
CA SER A 161 0.84 7.25 -30.08
C SER A 161 1.61 6.01 -30.55
N SER A 162 1.02 5.27 -31.49
CA SER A 162 1.62 4.09 -32.13
C SER A 162 1.71 2.83 -31.25
N CYS A 163 1.22 2.86 -30.02
CA CYS A 163 1.15 1.71 -29.13
C CYS A 163 0.04 1.87 -28.09
N TRP A 164 -0.38 0.75 -27.50
CA TRP A 164 -1.49 0.67 -26.57
C TRP A 164 -1.00 0.67 -25.12
N SER A 165 -1.56 1.54 -24.31
CA SER A 165 -1.27 1.67 -22.87
C SER A 165 -2.45 1.15 -22.07
N MET A 166 -2.20 0.32 -21.06
CA MET A 166 -3.24 -0.21 -20.18
C MET A 166 -3.58 0.76 -19.05
N LEU A 167 -4.81 1.27 -19.06
CA LEU A 167 -5.41 1.97 -17.94
C LEU A 167 -6.05 0.95 -17.02
N LYS A 168 -5.72 0.98 -15.73
CA LYS A 168 -6.36 0.18 -14.69
C LYS A 168 -6.88 1.09 -13.58
N GLY A 169 -8.07 0.77 -13.04
CA GLY A 169 -8.71 1.61 -12.06
C GLY A 169 -9.84 0.89 -11.31
N GLY A 170 -10.63 1.65 -10.57
CA GLY A 170 -11.77 1.09 -9.87
C GLY A 170 -12.49 2.12 -9.01
N PHE A 171 -13.71 1.76 -8.59
CA PHE A 171 -14.57 2.64 -7.81
C PHE A 171 -15.69 1.91 -7.11
N THR A 172 -16.42 2.63 -6.27
CA THR A 172 -17.71 2.26 -5.70
C THR A 172 -18.72 3.35 -6.00
N VAL A 173 -20.03 3.05 -5.92
CA VAL A 173 -21.09 4.03 -6.10
C VAL A 173 -21.95 4.14 -4.85
N ASP A 174 -22.41 5.37 -4.55
CA ASP A 174 -23.24 5.66 -3.37
C ASP A 174 -24.71 5.29 -3.59
N ALA A 175 -25.15 5.22 -4.85
CA ALA A 175 -26.50 4.87 -5.25
C ALA A 175 -26.51 3.96 -6.49
N SER A 176 -27.46 3.04 -6.55
CA SER A 176 -27.73 2.27 -7.78
C SER A 176 -28.42 3.15 -8.81
N GLY A 177 -28.10 2.95 -10.10
CA GLY A 177 -28.73 3.69 -11.19
C GLY A 177 -27.96 3.65 -12.49
N SER A 178 -28.48 4.41 -13.47
CA SER A 178 -27.83 4.57 -14.77
C SER A 178 -26.52 5.35 -14.63
N ALA A 179 -25.53 4.93 -15.38
CA ALA A 179 -24.23 5.59 -15.51
C ALA A 179 -23.77 5.56 -16.96
N GLN A 180 -22.86 6.46 -17.29
CA GLN A 180 -22.26 6.53 -18.62
C GLN A 180 -20.74 6.58 -18.48
N LEU A 181 -20.07 5.55 -19.01
CA LEU A 181 -18.62 5.54 -19.18
C LEU A 181 -18.22 6.46 -20.33
N TYR A 182 -17.21 7.27 -20.13
CA TYR A 182 -16.53 8.03 -21.19
C TYR A 182 -15.06 8.25 -20.83
N PHE A 183 -14.29 8.75 -21.80
CA PHE A 183 -12.87 9.05 -21.60
C PHE A 183 -12.61 10.54 -21.73
N GLU A 184 -11.62 11.06 -20.99
CA GLU A 184 -11.34 12.48 -20.90
C GLU A 184 -9.86 12.78 -21.10
N SER A 185 -9.57 13.83 -21.87
CA SER A 185 -8.24 14.40 -22.03
C SER A 185 -8.31 15.88 -22.35
N ASN A 186 -7.54 16.70 -21.64
CA ASN A 186 -7.47 18.15 -21.88
C ASN A 186 -6.91 18.51 -23.26
N ASN A 187 -6.17 17.60 -23.91
CA ASN A 187 -5.71 17.83 -25.28
C ASN A 187 -6.78 17.38 -26.28
N THR A 188 -7.60 18.30 -26.75
CA THR A 188 -8.69 18.04 -27.71
C THR A 188 -8.20 17.89 -29.15
N SER A 189 -6.95 18.24 -29.44
CA SER A 189 -6.36 18.10 -30.79
C SER A 189 -5.90 16.70 -31.16
N VAL A 190 -6.01 15.75 -30.22
CA VAL A 190 -5.66 14.33 -30.44
C VAL A 190 -6.91 13.46 -30.40
N ASP A 191 -6.93 12.44 -31.26
CA ASP A 191 -7.95 11.39 -31.18
C ASP A 191 -7.66 10.48 -30.00
N ILE A 192 -8.72 9.94 -29.38
CA ILE A 192 -8.62 8.90 -28.35
C ILE A 192 -9.08 7.58 -28.98
N TRP A 193 -8.22 6.56 -28.91
CA TRP A 193 -8.51 5.22 -29.35
C TRP A 193 -8.68 4.31 -28.15
N VAL A 194 -9.71 3.49 -28.15
CA VAL A 194 -10.02 2.58 -27.03
C VAL A 194 -10.25 1.17 -27.52
N ASP A 195 -9.86 0.21 -26.69
CA ASP A 195 -10.02 -1.22 -26.96
C ASP A 195 -9.97 -2.03 -25.65
N SER A 196 -10.42 -3.28 -25.72
CA SER A 196 -10.29 -4.27 -24.64
C SER A 196 -10.74 -3.73 -23.27
N ILE A 197 -11.97 -3.20 -23.25
CA ILE A 197 -12.55 -2.52 -22.09
C ILE A 197 -13.21 -3.55 -21.15
N SER A 198 -13.00 -3.40 -19.85
CA SER A 198 -13.59 -4.26 -18.83
C SER A 198 -14.11 -3.45 -17.65
N LEU A 199 -15.29 -3.81 -17.16
CA LEU A 199 -15.86 -3.34 -15.90
C LEU A 199 -16.44 -4.55 -15.15
N GLN A 200 -15.76 -4.99 -14.08
CA GLN A 200 -16.17 -6.17 -13.32
C GLN A 200 -16.66 -5.77 -11.93
N PRO A 201 -17.95 -5.99 -11.61
CA PRO A 201 -18.47 -5.83 -10.26
C PRO A 201 -18.11 -7.03 -9.37
N PHE A 202 -17.77 -6.73 -8.11
CA PHE A 202 -17.61 -7.70 -7.04
C PHE A 202 -18.48 -7.30 -5.85
N THR A 203 -19.07 -8.27 -5.17
CA THR A 203 -19.66 -8.03 -3.85
C THR A 203 -18.55 -7.85 -2.81
N GLU A 204 -18.85 -7.18 -1.69
CA GLU A 204 -17.93 -7.07 -0.56
C GLU A 204 -17.43 -8.45 -0.08
N LYS A 205 -18.32 -9.44 -0.02
CA LYS A 205 -17.97 -10.81 0.35
C LYS A 205 -16.96 -11.45 -0.63
N GLN A 206 -17.12 -11.24 -1.93
CA GLN A 206 -16.16 -11.71 -2.94
C GLN A 206 -14.83 -10.98 -2.76
N TRP A 207 -14.85 -9.67 -2.56
CA TRP A 207 -13.65 -8.87 -2.34
C TRP A 207 -12.86 -9.34 -1.12
N MET A 208 -13.55 -9.55 0.00
CA MET A 208 -12.95 -10.12 1.22
C MET A 208 -12.40 -11.53 1.00
N SER A 209 -13.10 -12.36 0.21
CA SER A 209 -12.61 -13.71 -0.15
C SER A 209 -11.33 -13.64 -0.98
N HIS A 210 -11.21 -12.71 -1.93
CA HIS A 210 -9.97 -12.50 -2.69
C HIS A 210 -8.80 -12.12 -1.77
N GLN A 211 -9.04 -11.22 -0.80
CA GLN A 211 -8.03 -10.84 0.19
C GLN A 211 -7.56 -12.06 1.00
N ASP A 212 -8.50 -12.86 1.52
CA ASP A 212 -8.17 -14.04 2.32
C ASP A 212 -7.41 -15.09 1.51
N GLN A 213 -7.82 -15.34 0.25
CA GLN A 213 -7.12 -16.25 -0.66
C GLN A 213 -5.70 -15.75 -0.99
N ALA A 214 -5.54 -14.45 -1.24
CA ALA A 214 -4.23 -13.86 -1.51
C ALA A 214 -3.31 -13.96 -0.28
N ILE A 215 -3.82 -13.68 0.92
CA ILE A 215 -3.07 -13.84 2.18
C ILE A 215 -2.66 -15.31 2.36
N GLU A 216 -3.59 -16.25 2.19
CA GLU A 216 -3.28 -17.68 2.33
C GLU A 216 -2.20 -18.13 1.35
N LYS A 217 -2.26 -17.66 0.10
CA LYS A 217 -1.30 -18.02 -0.97
C LYS A 217 0.07 -17.37 -0.80
N THR A 218 0.13 -16.11 -0.36
CA THR A 218 1.36 -15.30 -0.44
C THR A 218 2.02 -15.01 0.92
N ARG A 219 1.27 -15.15 2.02
CA ARG A 219 1.73 -14.79 3.36
C ARG A 219 1.85 -15.99 4.30
N LYS A 220 1.35 -17.17 3.87
CA LYS A 220 1.35 -18.37 4.70
C LYS A 220 1.93 -19.57 3.95
N THR A 221 2.37 -20.53 4.73
CA THR A 221 2.81 -21.85 4.25
C THR A 221 2.14 -22.92 5.06
N LYS A 222 1.68 -23.99 4.41
CA LYS A 222 1.20 -25.19 5.09
C LYS A 222 2.39 -25.91 5.70
N VAL A 223 2.33 -26.15 7.01
CA VAL A 223 3.36 -26.82 7.77
C VAL A 223 2.81 -28.13 8.30
N ARG A 224 3.59 -29.18 8.12
CA ARG A 224 3.31 -30.53 8.65
C ARG A 224 4.34 -30.86 9.70
N ILE A 225 3.89 -31.11 10.93
CA ILE A 225 4.74 -31.49 12.07
C ILE A 225 4.52 -32.96 12.36
N GLN A 226 5.60 -33.74 12.37
CA GLN A 226 5.55 -35.14 12.75
C GLN A 226 6.23 -35.33 14.10
N ALA A 227 5.51 -35.90 15.05
CA ALA A 227 6.02 -36.35 16.36
C ALA A 227 6.33 -37.84 16.33
N VAL A 228 7.56 -38.22 16.69
CA VAL A 228 7.99 -39.61 16.80
C VAL A 228 8.75 -39.82 18.11
N ASP A 229 8.77 -41.07 18.60
CA ASP A 229 9.62 -41.47 19.73
C ASP A 229 11.10 -41.60 19.29
N SER A 230 11.96 -42.02 20.21
CA SER A 230 13.39 -42.25 19.95
C SER A 230 13.68 -43.31 18.88
N GLN A 231 12.76 -44.24 18.68
CA GLN A 231 12.88 -45.34 17.71
C GLN A 231 12.27 -44.95 16.35
N GLY A 232 11.67 -43.76 16.23
CA GLY A 232 11.02 -43.28 15.02
C GLY A 232 9.56 -43.73 14.89
N LYS A 233 8.96 -44.31 15.90
CA LYS A 233 7.55 -44.69 15.89
C LYS A 233 6.66 -43.46 16.07
N PRO A 234 5.58 -43.32 15.27
CA PRO A 234 4.66 -42.18 15.38
C PRO A 234 4.01 -42.07 16.77
N LEU A 235 3.98 -40.86 17.28
CA LEU A 235 3.29 -40.51 18.52
C LEU A 235 1.92 -39.91 18.20
N SER A 236 0.87 -40.74 18.28
CA SER A 236 -0.51 -40.29 18.10
C SER A 236 -0.98 -39.50 19.33
N ASN A 237 -1.93 -38.56 19.12
CA ASN A 237 -2.53 -37.77 20.18
C ASN A 237 -1.54 -36.89 20.99
N ALA A 238 -0.33 -36.67 20.49
CA ALA A 238 0.62 -35.74 21.09
C ALA A 238 0.07 -34.29 21.02
N LYS A 239 0.16 -33.55 22.12
CA LYS A 239 -0.30 -32.18 22.19
C LYS A 239 0.75 -31.25 21.55
N ILE A 240 0.36 -30.55 20.50
CA ILE A 240 1.16 -29.56 19.79
C ILE A 240 0.78 -28.16 20.24
N SER A 241 1.77 -27.31 20.47
CA SER A 241 1.61 -25.88 20.71
C SER A 241 2.66 -25.12 19.90
N ILE A 242 2.21 -24.26 19.01
CA ILE A 242 3.04 -23.46 18.12
C ILE A 242 2.89 -21.99 18.54
N LYS A 243 3.99 -21.32 18.81
CA LYS A 243 4.00 -19.90 19.22
C LYS A 243 4.93 -19.09 18.32
N LEU A 244 4.41 -18.05 17.67
CA LEU A 244 5.20 -17.10 16.89
C LEU A 244 6.18 -16.36 17.81
N LYS A 245 7.43 -16.25 17.37
CA LYS A 245 8.50 -15.49 18.02
C LYS A 245 8.83 -14.21 17.26
N LYS A 246 8.84 -14.27 15.92
CA LYS A 246 9.12 -13.14 15.06
C LYS A 246 8.39 -13.32 13.74
N ALA A 247 7.54 -12.38 13.35
CA ALA A 247 6.91 -12.33 12.03
C ALA A 247 7.95 -11.93 10.97
N SER A 248 7.84 -12.48 9.76
CA SER A 248 8.70 -12.09 8.63
C SER A 248 8.17 -10.88 7.89
N PHE A 249 6.84 -10.68 7.85
CA PHE A 249 6.26 -9.49 7.19
C PHE A 249 6.57 -8.24 8.02
N PRO A 250 7.24 -7.22 7.44
CA PRO A 250 7.53 -5.98 8.14
C PRO A 250 6.23 -5.20 8.39
N PHE A 251 5.85 -5.09 9.66
CA PHE A 251 4.73 -4.29 10.10
C PHE A 251 5.20 -3.34 11.20
N GLY A 252 5.04 -2.06 10.97
CA GLY A 252 5.66 -1.01 11.77
C GLY A 252 4.76 0.14 12.13
N CYS A 253 5.34 1.03 12.90
CA CYS A 253 4.75 2.32 13.23
C CYS A 253 5.84 3.37 13.39
N ALA A 254 5.56 4.59 12.99
CA ALA A 254 6.44 5.73 13.25
C ALA A 254 6.55 6.01 14.76
N ILE A 255 7.74 6.40 15.18
CA ILE A 255 8.03 6.80 16.56
C ILE A 255 8.65 8.19 16.59
N ASN A 256 8.52 8.86 17.73
CA ASN A 256 9.15 10.15 18.02
C ASN A 256 10.08 10.06 19.24
N LYS A 257 10.86 11.10 19.48
CA LYS A 257 11.87 11.17 20.54
C LYS A 257 11.38 10.80 21.96
N ASN A 258 10.07 10.89 22.22
CA ASN A 258 9.51 10.47 23.52
C ASN A 258 9.72 8.99 23.81
N ILE A 259 10.01 8.16 22.79
CA ILE A 259 10.37 6.75 22.96
C ILE A 259 11.63 6.57 23.83
N LEU A 260 12.52 7.56 23.88
CA LEU A 260 13.75 7.50 24.67
C LEU A 260 13.50 7.62 26.17
N TYR A 261 12.41 8.25 26.58
CA TYR A 261 12.17 8.65 27.96
C TYR A 261 10.94 8.00 28.59
N ASN A 262 10.13 7.27 27.80
CA ASN A 262 8.88 6.69 28.27
C ASN A 262 8.88 5.15 28.14
N ASN A 263 9.12 4.47 29.27
CA ASN A 263 9.16 3.00 29.32
C ASN A 263 7.82 2.35 28.92
N ALA A 264 6.69 2.99 29.21
CA ALA A 264 5.38 2.46 28.83
C ALA A 264 5.22 2.53 27.29
N TYR A 265 5.67 3.62 26.66
CA TYR A 265 5.72 3.74 25.20
C TYR A 265 6.64 2.68 24.57
N GLN A 266 7.85 2.49 25.14
CA GLN A 266 8.78 1.45 24.69
C GLN A 266 8.13 0.06 24.71
N ASN A 267 7.52 -0.32 25.83
CA ASN A 267 6.88 -1.61 26.02
C ASN A 267 5.68 -1.80 25.08
N TRP A 268 4.85 -0.77 24.93
CA TRP A 268 3.70 -0.80 24.04
C TRP A 268 4.12 -0.99 22.59
N PHE A 269 5.15 -0.24 22.13
CA PHE A 269 5.66 -0.30 20.78
C PHE A 269 6.36 -1.63 20.47
N THR A 270 7.32 -2.04 21.27
CA THR A 270 8.16 -3.23 21.01
C THR A 270 7.42 -4.56 21.08
N SER A 271 6.25 -4.60 21.74
CA SER A 271 5.37 -5.77 21.76
C SER A 271 4.61 -5.99 20.46
N ARG A 272 4.63 -5.02 19.52
CA ARG A 272 3.79 -5.00 18.31
C ARG A 272 4.60 -4.94 17.02
N PHE A 273 5.58 -4.07 16.93
CA PHE A 273 6.17 -3.64 15.67
C PHE A 273 7.60 -4.16 15.49
N THR A 274 7.94 -4.45 14.23
CA THR A 274 9.25 -4.98 13.82
C THR A 274 10.04 -4.00 12.94
N VAL A 275 9.41 -2.91 12.53
CA VAL A 275 10.01 -1.83 11.75
C VAL A 275 9.48 -0.49 12.22
N THR A 276 10.28 0.55 12.05
CA THR A 276 9.92 1.92 12.41
C THR A 276 10.47 2.95 11.43
N VAL A 277 9.97 4.15 11.53
CA VAL A 277 10.48 5.38 10.95
C VAL A 277 10.46 6.46 12.04
N PHE A 278 11.37 7.43 12.00
CA PHE A 278 11.35 8.54 12.95
C PHE A 278 10.53 9.67 12.35
N GLU A 279 9.51 10.15 13.10
CA GLU A 279 8.54 11.12 12.57
C GLU A 279 9.23 12.38 12.04
N ASP A 280 10.19 12.93 12.82
CA ASP A 280 10.85 14.20 12.51
C ASP A 280 12.38 14.17 12.70
N GLU A 281 12.90 13.25 13.52
CA GLU A 281 14.23 13.36 14.10
C GLU A 281 15.38 13.15 13.10
N MET A 282 15.13 12.54 11.92
CA MET A 282 16.10 12.44 10.82
C MET A 282 15.93 13.55 9.77
N LYS A 283 14.83 14.31 9.79
CA LYS A 283 14.57 15.37 8.81
C LYS A 283 15.61 16.48 8.91
N TRP A 284 15.88 17.18 7.81
CA TRP A 284 16.95 18.16 7.72
C TRP A 284 16.76 19.31 8.71
N TYR A 285 15.53 19.82 8.85
CA TYR A 285 15.24 20.89 9.80
C TYR A 285 15.47 20.51 11.28
N SER A 286 15.36 19.21 11.60
CA SER A 286 15.62 18.72 12.97
C SER A 286 17.12 18.53 13.24
N THR A 287 17.86 18.08 12.22
CA THR A 287 19.29 17.74 12.37
C THR A 287 20.23 18.91 12.07
N GLU A 288 19.76 19.95 11.37
CA GLU A 288 20.53 21.16 11.04
C GLU A 288 19.61 22.40 11.01
N PRO A 289 19.02 22.80 12.16
CA PRO A 289 18.10 23.95 12.21
C PRO A 289 18.77 25.27 11.83
N SER A 290 20.09 25.36 11.99
CA SER A 290 20.93 26.50 11.59
C SER A 290 22.11 26.01 10.78
N GLN A 291 22.48 26.73 9.73
CA GLN A 291 23.56 26.36 8.82
C GLN A 291 24.86 25.99 9.56
N GLY A 292 25.41 24.82 9.26
CA GLY A 292 26.63 24.29 9.82
C GLY A 292 26.52 23.77 11.25
N LYS A 293 25.33 23.84 11.89
CA LYS A 293 25.08 23.29 13.24
C LYS A 293 24.37 21.95 13.17
N VAL A 294 25.09 20.94 12.74
CA VAL A 294 24.55 19.57 12.58
C VAL A 294 24.54 18.84 13.92
N ASP A 295 23.39 18.29 14.30
CA ASP A 295 23.22 17.48 15.50
C ASP A 295 22.40 16.21 15.20
N TYR A 296 23.03 15.06 15.34
CA TYR A 296 22.44 13.73 15.19
C TYR A 296 22.22 13.00 16.53
N SER A 297 22.38 13.68 17.67
CA SER A 297 22.33 13.03 18.99
C SER A 297 21.01 12.32 19.24
N VAL A 298 19.88 12.92 18.86
CA VAL A 298 18.55 12.34 19.04
C VAL A 298 18.28 11.16 18.10
N PRO A 299 18.43 11.27 16.77
CA PRO A 299 18.23 10.13 15.88
C PRO A 299 19.22 8.99 16.14
N ASP A 300 20.45 9.26 16.59
CA ASP A 300 21.39 8.23 17.02
C ASP A 300 20.88 7.43 18.22
N ALA A 301 20.38 8.13 19.24
CA ALA A 301 19.82 7.48 20.43
C ALA A 301 18.58 6.63 20.06
N MET A 302 17.73 7.14 19.17
CA MET A 302 16.54 6.40 18.69
C MET A 302 16.96 5.18 17.85
N LEU A 303 18.00 5.28 17.03
CA LEU A 303 18.52 4.13 16.29
C LEU A 303 19.08 3.07 17.24
N GLN A 304 19.83 3.46 18.28
CA GLN A 304 20.33 2.52 19.29
C GLN A 304 19.17 1.82 20.02
N PHE A 305 18.10 2.55 20.37
CA PHE A 305 16.88 1.94 20.91
C PHE A 305 16.30 0.90 19.96
N ALA A 306 16.14 1.23 18.67
CA ALA A 306 15.60 0.31 17.66
C ALA A 306 16.48 -0.96 17.53
N LYS A 307 17.80 -0.80 17.42
CA LYS A 307 18.77 -1.91 17.33
C LYS A 307 18.72 -2.82 18.55
N LYS A 308 18.68 -2.26 19.77
CA LYS A 308 18.58 -3.01 21.03
C LYS A 308 17.32 -3.89 21.08
N ASN A 309 16.23 -3.44 20.42
CA ASN A 309 14.95 -4.14 20.39
C ASN A 309 14.72 -4.95 19.11
N ASN A 310 15.74 -5.11 18.24
CA ASN A 310 15.66 -5.79 16.94
C ASN A 310 14.58 -5.23 16.01
N VAL A 311 14.33 -3.91 16.05
CA VAL A 311 13.43 -3.16 15.21
C VAL A 311 14.22 -2.59 14.04
N LEU A 312 13.76 -2.82 12.82
CA LEU A 312 14.34 -2.26 11.60
C LEU A 312 13.95 -0.79 11.46
N VAL A 313 14.81 0.02 10.86
CA VAL A 313 14.57 1.47 10.68
C VAL A 313 14.56 1.82 9.19
N ARG A 314 13.56 2.60 8.75
CA ARG A 314 13.57 3.33 7.49
C ARG A 314 14.08 4.74 7.74
N GLY A 315 15.00 5.22 6.91
CA GLY A 315 15.51 6.59 6.96
C GLY A 315 14.49 7.57 6.34
N HIS A 316 13.98 8.49 7.11
CA HIS A 316 12.98 9.46 6.70
C HIS A 316 13.36 10.85 7.20
N ASN A 317 13.74 11.75 6.33
CA ASN A 317 14.09 11.62 4.92
C ASN A 317 15.45 12.31 4.66
N VAL A 318 16.03 12.12 3.48
CA VAL A 318 17.21 12.89 3.11
C VAL A 318 16.81 14.32 2.81
N PHE A 319 15.83 14.51 1.91
CA PHE A 319 15.23 15.78 1.53
C PHE A 319 13.71 15.69 1.57
N TRP A 320 13.05 16.77 1.98
CA TRP A 320 11.61 16.97 1.81
C TRP A 320 11.39 18.13 0.83
N ASP A 321 10.63 17.90 -0.22
CA ASP A 321 10.54 18.85 -1.34
C ASP A 321 9.49 19.96 -1.13
N ASP A 322 8.70 19.89 -0.03
CA ASP A 322 7.74 20.95 0.33
C ASP A 322 8.49 22.22 0.79
N PRO A 323 8.31 23.36 0.07
CA PRO A 323 8.96 24.61 0.40
C PRO A 323 8.61 25.15 1.80
N LYS A 324 7.48 24.73 2.37
CA LYS A 324 7.03 25.13 3.70
C LYS A 324 7.94 24.61 4.81
N TYR A 325 8.57 23.45 4.59
CA TYR A 325 9.42 22.80 5.57
C TYR A 325 10.93 23.04 5.35
N GLN A 326 11.27 23.96 4.45
CA GLN A 326 12.66 24.37 4.29
C GLN A 326 13.03 25.39 5.38
N GLN A 327 14.20 25.21 6.00
CA GLN A 327 14.75 26.17 6.96
C GLN A 327 14.97 27.54 6.29
N GLY A 328 14.82 28.61 7.06
CA GLY A 328 14.99 29.97 6.53
C GLY A 328 16.34 30.18 5.85
N TRP A 329 17.43 29.59 6.38
CA TRP A 329 18.75 29.67 5.77
C TRP A 329 18.83 28.92 4.42
N ILE A 330 18.13 27.79 4.24
CA ILE A 330 18.04 27.08 2.95
C ILE A 330 17.33 27.92 1.90
N ASN A 331 16.22 28.57 2.29
CA ASN A 331 15.44 29.41 1.38
C ASN A 331 16.24 30.61 0.83
N SER A 332 17.23 31.10 1.59
CA SER A 332 18.04 32.27 1.24
C SER A 332 19.28 31.94 0.39
N LEU A 333 19.58 30.66 0.17
CA LEU A 333 20.78 30.25 -0.57
C LEU A 333 20.67 30.55 -2.07
N SER A 334 21.80 30.93 -2.67
CA SER A 334 21.95 30.91 -4.13
C SER A 334 21.87 29.48 -4.67
N PRO A 335 21.56 29.24 -5.96
CA PRO A 335 21.60 27.89 -6.52
C PRO A 335 22.93 27.15 -6.30
N THR A 336 24.06 27.86 -6.39
CA THR A 336 25.40 27.30 -6.16
C THR A 336 25.58 26.85 -4.70
N ASP A 337 25.19 27.72 -3.75
CA ASP A 337 25.30 27.42 -2.33
C ASP A 337 24.30 26.33 -1.92
N LEU A 338 23.09 26.31 -2.49
CA LEU A 338 22.12 25.24 -2.27
C LEU A 338 22.64 23.89 -2.80
N SER A 339 23.28 23.87 -3.98
CA SER A 339 23.90 22.67 -4.52
C SER A 339 24.97 22.11 -3.58
N LYS A 340 25.80 23.00 -2.98
CA LYS A 340 26.78 22.60 -1.97
C LYS A 340 26.09 22.08 -0.71
N ALA A 341 25.12 22.81 -0.17
CA ALA A 341 24.42 22.42 1.06
C ALA A 341 23.69 21.07 0.91
N THR A 342 23.05 20.80 -0.22
CA THR A 342 22.42 19.50 -0.51
C THR A 342 23.45 18.38 -0.61
N THR A 343 24.62 18.65 -1.22
CA THR A 343 25.72 17.68 -1.27
C THR A 343 26.28 17.38 0.13
N ASP A 344 26.48 18.39 0.95
CA ASP A 344 26.92 18.25 2.33
C ASP A 344 25.88 17.46 3.16
N ARG A 345 24.60 17.77 3.02
CA ARG A 345 23.49 17.08 3.70
C ARG A 345 23.44 15.60 3.36
N ILE A 346 23.39 15.23 2.08
CA ILE A 346 23.26 13.83 1.68
C ILE A 346 24.48 13.01 2.10
N ASN A 347 25.69 13.57 1.96
CA ASN A 347 26.91 12.92 2.42
C ASN A 347 26.89 12.72 3.94
N SER A 348 26.51 13.75 4.71
CA SER A 348 26.51 13.70 6.16
C SER A 348 25.55 12.62 6.69
N ILE A 349 24.26 12.68 6.32
CA ILE A 349 23.25 11.78 6.89
C ILE A 349 23.40 10.35 6.38
N MET A 350 23.62 10.17 5.08
CA MET A 350 23.66 8.82 4.51
C MET A 350 24.95 8.08 4.87
N SER A 351 26.10 8.77 4.97
CA SER A 351 27.33 8.13 5.44
C SER A 351 27.22 7.72 6.90
N ARG A 352 26.56 8.55 7.74
CA ARG A 352 26.34 8.26 9.16
C ARG A 352 25.55 6.99 9.39
N TYR A 353 24.48 6.80 8.62
CA TYR A 353 23.54 5.67 8.80
C TYR A 353 23.70 4.58 7.74
N ARG A 354 24.83 4.56 7.03
CA ARG A 354 25.14 3.56 6.01
C ARG A 354 25.07 2.14 6.57
N GLY A 355 24.21 1.30 5.95
CA GLY A 355 23.98 -0.08 6.37
C GLY A 355 23.20 -0.24 7.68
N GLU A 356 22.75 0.86 8.30
CA GLU A 356 21.99 0.87 9.55
C GLU A 356 20.48 0.96 9.32
N VAL A 357 20.06 1.44 8.15
CA VAL A 357 18.65 1.54 7.74
C VAL A 357 18.35 0.66 6.54
N ILE A 358 17.13 0.18 6.43
CA ILE A 358 16.72 -0.73 5.34
C ILE A 358 16.41 -0.01 4.02
N GLY A 359 16.23 1.28 4.07
CA GLY A 359 15.97 2.14 2.91
C GLY A 359 15.83 3.59 3.31
N TRP A 360 15.88 4.48 2.33
CA TRP A 360 15.77 5.93 2.47
C TRP A 360 14.65 6.50 1.62
N ASP A 361 13.85 7.39 2.18
CA ASP A 361 13.06 8.34 1.41
C ASP A 361 14.01 9.46 0.96
N VAL A 362 14.41 9.43 -0.33
CA VAL A 362 15.51 10.30 -0.81
C VAL A 362 15.01 11.73 -1.04
N VAL A 363 13.95 11.89 -1.84
CA VAL A 363 13.24 13.16 -1.99
C VAL A 363 11.76 12.90 -1.73
N ASN A 364 11.29 13.33 -0.57
CA ASN A 364 9.91 13.12 -0.12
C ASN A 364 8.96 14.09 -0.80
N GLU A 365 7.78 13.62 -1.22
CA GLU A 365 6.69 14.39 -1.85
C GLU A 365 7.09 15.12 -3.14
N ASN A 366 7.94 14.47 -3.93
CA ASN A 366 8.54 15.05 -5.14
C ASN A 366 7.62 15.01 -6.38
N LEU A 367 6.37 14.61 -6.23
CA LEU A 367 5.32 14.77 -7.26
C LEU A 367 4.50 16.02 -7.03
N HIS A 368 4.19 16.34 -5.75
CA HIS A 368 3.44 17.54 -5.39
C HIS A 368 4.31 18.78 -5.34
N PHE A 369 5.59 18.63 -5.00
CA PHE A 369 6.52 19.73 -4.82
C PHE A 369 7.74 19.59 -5.72
N ASN A 370 8.46 20.70 -5.92
CA ASN A 370 9.64 20.77 -6.79
C ASN A 370 10.67 21.79 -6.31
N PHE A 371 10.79 21.98 -4.99
CA PHE A 371 11.67 23.00 -4.41
C PHE A 371 13.10 22.89 -4.93
N PHE A 372 13.67 21.68 -4.88
CA PHE A 372 15.04 21.48 -5.33
C PHE A 372 15.16 21.52 -6.85
N GLU A 373 14.24 20.92 -7.58
CA GLU A 373 14.27 20.92 -9.05
C GLU A 373 14.07 22.32 -9.62
N SER A 374 13.22 23.15 -9.00
CA SER A 374 13.01 24.53 -9.44
C SER A 374 14.25 25.42 -9.28
N LYS A 375 15.10 25.14 -8.30
CA LYS A 375 16.31 25.93 -7.98
C LYS A 375 17.60 25.37 -8.59
N LEU A 376 17.71 24.03 -8.69
CA LEU A 376 18.93 23.33 -9.11
C LEU A 376 18.81 22.71 -10.52
N GLY A 377 17.63 22.80 -11.13
CA GLY A 377 17.33 22.24 -12.44
C GLY A 377 16.60 20.87 -12.36
N GLN A 378 15.89 20.54 -13.42
CA GLN A 378 14.97 19.39 -13.50
C GLN A 378 15.59 18.02 -13.14
N ASN A 379 16.91 17.90 -13.23
CA ASN A 379 17.61 16.67 -12.91
C ASN A 379 18.03 16.55 -11.43
N ALA A 380 17.74 17.54 -10.59
CA ALA A 380 18.25 17.59 -9.21
C ALA A 380 17.90 16.31 -8.42
N SER A 381 16.64 15.87 -8.47
CA SER A 381 16.21 14.63 -7.81
C SER A 381 16.99 13.42 -8.33
N ALA A 382 17.15 13.27 -9.64
CA ALA A 382 17.88 12.16 -10.24
C ALA A 382 19.36 12.13 -9.79
N VAL A 383 19.99 13.31 -9.64
CA VAL A 383 21.34 13.46 -9.10
C VAL A 383 21.37 13.01 -7.63
N PHE A 384 20.38 13.37 -6.81
CA PHE A 384 20.33 12.95 -5.41
C PHE A 384 20.19 11.43 -5.27
N TYR A 385 19.37 10.77 -6.09
CA TYR A 385 19.28 9.30 -6.11
C TYR A 385 20.61 8.65 -6.54
N ASN A 386 21.32 9.24 -7.49
CA ASN A 386 22.65 8.77 -7.90
C ASN A 386 23.67 8.85 -6.76
N LEU A 387 23.72 10.00 -6.06
CA LEU A 387 24.61 10.20 -4.92
C LEU A 387 24.23 9.24 -3.77
N ALA A 388 22.94 9.12 -3.44
CA ALA A 388 22.44 8.20 -2.43
C ALA A 388 22.91 6.76 -2.67
N GLN A 389 22.75 6.25 -3.90
CA GLN A 389 23.21 4.90 -4.26
C GLN A 389 24.72 4.73 -4.15
N LYS A 390 25.51 5.77 -4.47
CA LYS A 390 26.98 5.73 -4.34
C LYS A 390 27.42 5.70 -2.88
N ILE A 391 26.72 6.41 -2.00
CA ILE A 391 27.03 6.46 -0.57
C ILE A 391 26.62 5.16 0.11
N ASP A 392 25.39 4.71 -0.11
CA ASP A 392 24.84 3.47 0.46
C ASP A 392 24.19 2.59 -0.62
N GLY A 393 25.01 1.75 -1.25
CA GLY A 393 24.54 0.78 -2.25
C GLY A 393 23.75 -0.39 -1.67
N THR A 394 23.55 -0.47 -0.35
CA THR A 394 22.81 -1.56 0.30
C THR A 394 21.34 -1.23 0.54
N SER A 395 21.04 0.04 0.82
CA SER A 395 19.70 0.53 1.10
C SER A 395 18.81 0.62 -0.15
N THR A 396 17.50 0.41 0.03
CA THR A 396 16.49 0.70 -1.01
C THR A 396 16.20 2.20 -1.02
N LEU A 397 16.16 2.81 -2.20
CA LEU A 397 15.89 4.23 -2.39
C LEU A 397 14.44 4.45 -2.80
N PHE A 398 13.63 4.96 -1.89
CA PHE A 398 12.19 5.16 -2.10
C PHE A 398 11.88 6.55 -2.69
N LEU A 399 11.02 6.57 -3.69
CA LEU A 399 10.17 7.71 -3.96
C LEU A 399 8.97 7.58 -3.01
N ASN A 400 8.76 8.54 -2.11
CA ASN A 400 7.69 8.50 -1.10
C ASN A 400 6.70 9.62 -1.39
N GLU A 401 5.40 9.26 -1.50
CA GLU A 401 4.38 10.17 -2.00
C GLU A 401 2.99 9.85 -1.46
N TYR A 402 2.16 10.88 -1.26
CA TYR A 402 0.77 10.74 -0.80
C TYR A 402 -0.24 10.83 -1.97
N ASN A 403 -1.47 10.50 -1.70
CA ASN A 403 -2.62 10.49 -2.63
C ASN A 403 -2.51 9.56 -3.85
N THR A 404 -1.42 8.83 -4.03
CA THR A 404 -1.25 7.95 -5.20
C THR A 404 -2.28 6.81 -5.22
N ILE A 405 -2.63 6.27 -4.05
CA ILE A 405 -3.60 5.18 -3.89
C ILE A 405 -4.85 5.60 -3.13
N GLU A 406 -4.84 6.79 -2.54
CA GLU A 406 -5.90 7.31 -1.68
C GLU A 406 -6.93 8.11 -2.47
N ASN A 407 -6.48 8.88 -3.47
CA ASN A 407 -7.31 9.88 -4.14
C ASN A 407 -7.11 9.89 -5.67
N ALA A 408 -8.03 9.25 -6.41
CA ALA A 408 -7.99 9.23 -7.87
C ALA A 408 -8.05 10.63 -8.53
N ARG A 409 -8.58 11.63 -7.81
CA ARG A 409 -8.73 13.00 -8.34
C ARG A 409 -7.49 13.87 -8.15
N ASP A 410 -6.51 13.40 -7.42
CA ASP A 410 -5.23 14.10 -7.32
C ASP A 410 -4.43 13.88 -8.60
N GLY A 411 -4.46 14.90 -9.46
CA GLY A 411 -3.78 14.86 -10.76
C GLY A 411 -2.26 14.86 -10.65
N ASP A 412 -1.67 15.22 -9.49
CA ASP A 412 -0.22 15.36 -9.35
C ASP A 412 0.44 14.05 -8.92
N SER A 413 -0.27 13.15 -8.24
CA SER A 413 0.28 11.89 -7.72
C SER A 413 -0.36 10.63 -8.30
N THR A 414 -1.02 10.70 -9.46
CA THR A 414 -1.57 9.50 -10.11
C THR A 414 -0.49 8.42 -10.32
N PRO A 415 -0.84 7.11 -10.35
CA PRO A 415 0.11 6.05 -10.65
C PRO A 415 0.90 6.30 -11.94
N ALA A 416 0.28 6.92 -12.94
CA ALA A 416 0.94 7.27 -14.20
C ALA A 416 2.05 8.33 -14.01
N LYS A 417 1.78 9.38 -13.22
CA LYS A 417 2.80 10.40 -12.88
C LYS A 417 3.90 9.83 -11.98
N TYR A 418 3.53 9.00 -11.02
CA TYR A 418 4.48 8.30 -10.17
C TYR A 418 5.47 7.45 -11.02
N LEU A 419 4.95 6.65 -11.94
CA LEU A 419 5.75 5.88 -12.88
C LEU A 419 6.61 6.76 -13.78
N GLN A 420 6.09 7.92 -14.22
CA GLN A 420 6.89 8.87 -15.01
C GLN A 420 8.09 9.38 -14.23
N LYS A 421 7.88 9.80 -12.98
CA LYS A 421 8.99 10.28 -12.12
C LYS A 421 10.04 9.21 -11.89
N LEU A 422 9.64 7.96 -11.67
CA LEU A 422 10.60 6.83 -11.56
C LEU A 422 11.39 6.62 -12.87
N ARG A 423 10.73 6.76 -14.03
CA ARG A 423 11.43 6.68 -15.33
C ARG A 423 12.43 7.81 -15.50
N ASP A 424 12.07 9.03 -15.15
CA ASP A 424 12.93 10.22 -15.27
C ASP A 424 14.16 10.07 -14.36
N ILE A 425 13.98 9.63 -13.11
CA ILE A 425 15.07 9.34 -12.18
C ILE A 425 16.00 8.26 -12.77
N LYS A 426 15.44 7.17 -13.29
CA LYS A 426 16.20 6.03 -13.80
C LYS A 426 16.90 6.31 -15.12
N ALA A 427 16.33 7.19 -15.96
CA ALA A 427 16.90 7.57 -17.26
C ALA A 427 18.14 8.46 -17.14
N PHE A 428 18.38 9.08 -15.97
CA PHE A 428 19.56 9.89 -15.75
C PHE A 428 20.85 9.06 -15.87
N PRO A 429 21.91 9.58 -16.50
CA PRO A 429 23.17 8.87 -16.67
C PRO A 429 23.74 8.31 -15.35
N GLY A 430 23.97 7.01 -15.30
CA GLY A 430 24.45 6.30 -14.11
C GLY A 430 23.37 5.76 -13.17
N ASN A 431 22.07 6.01 -13.43
CA ASN A 431 20.95 5.58 -12.59
C ASN A 431 20.30 4.25 -13.02
N GLY A 432 20.76 3.61 -14.09
CA GLY A 432 20.15 2.38 -14.61
C GLY A 432 20.01 1.23 -13.60
N ASN A 433 20.92 1.16 -12.62
CA ASN A 433 21.00 0.09 -11.61
C ASN A 433 20.60 0.55 -10.19
N LEU A 434 19.88 1.65 -10.03
CA LEU A 434 19.38 2.08 -8.73
C LEU A 434 18.52 1.01 -8.07
N LYS A 435 18.70 0.78 -6.79
CA LYS A 435 17.80 -0.05 -5.96
C LYS A 435 16.57 0.75 -5.56
N LEU A 436 15.69 0.99 -6.52
CA LEU A 436 14.48 1.77 -6.30
C LEU A 436 13.42 0.99 -5.53
N GLY A 437 12.64 1.72 -4.73
CA GLY A 437 11.43 1.26 -4.06
C GLY A 437 10.30 2.26 -4.23
N ILE A 438 9.10 1.79 -4.04
CA ILE A 438 7.87 2.58 -4.10
C ILE A 438 7.37 2.79 -2.68
N GLY A 439 7.34 4.04 -2.24
CA GLY A 439 6.77 4.48 -0.97
C GLY A 439 5.43 5.16 -1.21
N LEU A 440 4.38 4.63 -0.60
CA LEU A 440 3.03 5.15 -0.65
C LEU A 440 2.67 5.60 0.76
N GLU A 441 2.58 6.90 1.00
CA GLU A 441 2.36 7.43 2.35
C GLU A 441 1.06 6.92 2.94
N SER A 442 -0.02 6.90 2.16
CA SER A 442 -1.29 6.30 2.57
C SER A 442 -2.02 7.10 3.64
N HIS A 443 -2.08 8.42 3.45
CA HIS A 443 -2.81 9.36 4.29
C HIS A 443 -4.28 9.46 3.85
N PHE A 444 -5.12 8.55 4.33
CA PHE A 444 -6.53 8.50 3.93
C PHE A 444 -7.38 9.56 4.63
N SER A 445 -8.40 10.06 3.92
CA SER A 445 -9.39 10.98 4.47
C SER A 445 -10.37 10.28 5.43
N SER A 446 -11.29 11.04 6.02
CA SER A 446 -12.39 10.50 6.85
C SER A 446 -13.54 9.89 6.04
N ALA A 447 -13.48 9.94 4.71
CA ALA A 447 -14.43 9.26 3.82
C ALA A 447 -14.10 7.77 3.67
N ALA A 448 -15.06 6.98 3.19
CA ALA A 448 -14.85 5.56 2.90
C ALA A 448 -13.72 5.37 1.87
N PRO A 449 -12.73 4.49 2.13
CA PRO A 449 -11.62 4.29 1.21
C PRO A 449 -12.09 3.60 -0.09
N ASN A 450 -11.63 4.09 -1.22
CA ASN A 450 -11.86 3.44 -2.51
C ASN A 450 -10.88 2.26 -2.70
N LEU A 451 -11.21 1.10 -2.13
CA LEU A 451 -10.35 -0.08 -2.15
C LEU A 451 -10.09 -0.61 -3.57
N ALA A 452 -11.03 -0.39 -4.51
CA ALA A 452 -10.85 -0.79 -5.90
C ALA A 452 -9.79 0.05 -6.60
N TYR A 453 -9.81 1.38 -6.41
CA TYR A 453 -8.77 2.28 -6.92
C TYR A 453 -7.42 2.01 -6.24
N MET A 454 -7.41 1.85 -4.92
CA MET A 454 -6.22 1.50 -4.15
C MET A 454 -5.54 0.24 -4.72
N ARG A 455 -6.29 -0.86 -4.93
CA ARG A 455 -5.75 -2.11 -5.49
C ARG A 455 -5.26 -1.92 -6.92
N ALA A 456 -6.04 -1.28 -7.80
CA ALA A 456 -5.67 -1.04 -9.18
C ALA A 456 -4.40 -0.19 -9.32
N SER A 457 -4.25 0.81 -8.45
CA SER A 457 -3.04 1.65 -8.38
C SER A 457 -1.82 0.84 -7.95
N ILE A 458 -1.97 0.01 -6.91
CA ILE A 458 -0.88 -0.90 -6.47
C ILE A 458 -0.56 -1.92 -7.56
N ASP A 459 -1.54 -2.50 -8.26
CA ASP A 459 -1.31 -3.42 -9.40
C ASP A 459 -0.46 -2.75 -10.48
N THR A 460 -0.81 -1.52 -10.85
CA THR A 460 -0.09 -0.74 -11.87
C THR A 460 1.36 -0.50 -11.45
N LEU A 461 1.58 -0.07 -10.21
CA LEU A 461 2.93 0.16 -9.67
C LEU A 461 3.72 -1.15 -9.51
N ALA A 462 3.04 -2.25 -9.18
CA ALA A 462 3.64 -3.57 -9.00
C ALA A 462 4.23 -4.15 -10.29
N ALA A 463 3.77 -3.69 -11.47
CA ALA A 463 4.34 -4.08 -12.76
C ALA A 463 5.80 -3.63 -12.96
N THR A 464 6.29 -2.68 -12.16
CA THR A 464 7.71 -2.29 -12.10
C THR A 464 8.60 -3.35 -11.50
N ASN A 465 8.04 -4.28 -10.73
CA ASN A 465 8.75 -5.23 -9.84
C ASN A 465 9.60 -4.58 -8.75
N PHE A 466 9.46 -3.30 -8.46
CA PHE A 466 10.07 -2.67 -7.30
C PHE A 466 9.31 -3.05 -6.01
N PRO A 467 9.98 -3.12 -4.83
CA PRO A 467 9.30 -3.34 -3.56
C PRO A 467 8.37 -2.15 -3.27
N ILE A 468 7.12 -2.45 -2.92
CA ILE A 468 6.10 -1.46 -2.57
C ILE A 468 5.89 -1.48 -1.06
N TRP A 469 5.96 -0.31 -0.44
CA TRP A 469 5.66 -0.11 0.97
C TRP A 469 4.56 0.93 1.14
N LEU A 470 3.62 0.66 2.05
CA LEU A 470 2.79 1.70 2.62
C LEU A 470 3.56 2.28 3.81
N THR A 471 3.94 3.54 3.74
CA THR A 471 5.02 4.09 4.57
C THR A 471 4.54 4.92 5.75
N GLU A 472 3.31 5.45 5.70
CA GLU A 472 2.79 6.43 6.67
C GLU A 472 1.28 6.27 6.89
N VAL A 473 0.79 5.03 6.95
CA VAL A 473 -0.65 4.75 6.97
C VAL A 473 -1.34 5.44 8.13
N ASP A 474 -2.26 6.32 7.81
CA ASP A 474 -3.22 6.87 8.75
C ASP A 474 -4.58 7.13 8.10
N VAL A 475 -5.58 7.38 8.95
CA VAL A 475 -6.93 7.78 8.53
C VAL A 475 -7.31 9.03 9.32
N GLN A 476 -7.80 10.05 8.62
CA GLN A 476 -8.28 11.28 9.26
C GLN A 476 -9.37 10.98 10.29
N ARG A 477 -9.43 11.75 11.38
CA ARG A 477 -10.46 11.59 12.41
C ARG A 477 -11.85 11.59 11.83
N GLY A 478 -12.68 10.64 12.27
CA GLY A 478 -14.05 10.48 11.84
C GLY A 478 -14.72 9.32 12.57
N PRO A 479 -16.05 9.17 12.44
CA PRO A 479 -16.81 8.14 13.15
C PRO A 479 -16.44 6.71 12.76
N TYR A 480 -15.90 6.50 11.56
CA TYR A 480 -15.52 5.19 11.02
C TYR A 480 -14.01 4.98 10.92
N GLN A 481 -13.21 5.83 11.58
CA GLN A 481 -11.73 5.82 11.48
C GLN A 481 -11.12 4.42 11.67
N ALA A 482 -11.52 3.68 12.70
CA ALA A 482 -11.00 2.35 12.98
C ALA A 482 -11.46 1.31 11.93
N GLN A 483 -12.69 1.41 11.44
CA GLN A 483 -13.20 0.54 10.38
C GLN A 483 -12.45 0.76 9.07
N TYR A 484 -12.21 2.01 8.70
CA TYR A 484 -11.47 2.32 7.47
C TYR A 484 -10.01 1.92 7.58
N LEU A 485 -9.38 2.11 8.75
CA LEU A 485 -8.03 1.60 8.99
C LEU A 485 -7.95 0.06 8.82
N GLU A 486 -8.94 -0.69 9.32
CA GLU A 486 -9.00 -2.16 9.13
C GLU A 486 -9.08 -2.52 7.65
N GLN A 487 -9.95 -1.86 6.90
CA GLN A 487 -10.13 -2.11 5.46
C GLN A 487 -8.84 -1.83 4.67
N ILE A 488 -8.18 -0.70 4.94
CA ILE A 488 -6.94 -0.28 4.27
C ILE A 488 -5.80 -1.25 4.60
N LEU A 489 -5.59 -1.56 5.87
CA LEU A 489 -4.51 -2.47 6.29
C LEU A 489 -4.72 -3.88 5.76
N ARG A 490 -5.96 -4.34 5.72
CA ARG A 490 -6.30 -5.65 5.16
C ARG A 490 -6.05 -5.68 3.66
N GLU A 491 -6.47 -4.64 2.92
CA GLU A 491 -6.22 -4.50 1.49
C GLU A 491 -4.73 -4.53 1.19
N ALA A 492 -3.95 -3.68 1.87
CA ALA A 492 -2.50 -3.61 1.70
C ALA A 492 -1.81 -4.94 2.01
N HIS A 493 -2.12 -5.58 3.15
CA HIS A 493 -1.51 -6.86 3.54
C HIS A 493 -1.88 -8.01 2.60
N SER A 494 -3.07 -7.98 2.02
CA SER A 494 -3.52 -9.00 1.07
C SER A 494 -2.82 -8.91 -0.29
N HIS A 495 -2.34 -7.73 -0.68
CA HIS A 495 -1.74 -7.54 -1.99
C HIS A 495 -0.36 -8.24 -2.07
N PRO A 496 -0.14 -9.15 -3.06
CA PRO A 496 1.07 -10.00 -3.09
C PRO A 496 2.38 -9.23 -3.22
N LYS A 497 2.35 -8.01 -3.79
CA LYS A 497 3.55 -7.19 -4.05
C LYS A 497 3.82 -6.13 -2.98
N VAL A 498 2.95 -5.95 -1.99
CA VAL A 498 3.23 -5.09 -0.84
C VAL A 498 4.25 -5.78 0.07
N ALA A 499 5.39 -5.15 0.26
CA ALA A 499 6.55 -5.69 0.97
C ALA A 499 6.61 -5.27 2.45
N GLY A 500 5.89 -4.23 2.85
CA GLY A 500 5.82 -3.77 4.23
C GLY A 500 4.78 -2.67 4.43
N ILE A 501 4.39 -2.46 5.69
CA ILE A 501 3.42 -1.46 6.10
C ILE A 501 3.94 -0.76 7.35
N VAL A 502 3.90 0.58 7.36
CA VAL A 502 4.21 1.42 8.53
C VAL A 502 3.04 2.36 8.79
N ILE A 503 2.55 2.38 10.01
CA ILE A 503 1.49 3.29 10.47
C ILE A 503 2.13 4.61 10.90
N TRP A 504 1.47 5.75 10.59
CA TRP A 504 1.97 7.06 10.98
C TRP A 504 1.42 7.49 12.34
N SER A 505 2.34 7.68 13.29
CA SER A 505 2.11 8.07 14.68
C SER A 505 1.29 7.07 15.53
N ALA A 506 1.97 6.45 16.50
CA ALA A 506 1.27 5.66 17.52
C ALA A 506 0.70 6.54 18.64
N TRP A 507 1.48 7.55 19.06
CA TRP A 507 1.19 8.36 20.24
C TRP A 507 2.04 9.64 20.27
N LYS A 508 1.40 10.73 20.66
CA LYS A 508 2.04 11.99 21.12
C LYS A 508 1.35 12.46 22.41
N PRO A 509 2.07 13.09 23.37
CA PRO A 509 1.47 13.56 24.62
C PRO A 509 0.29 14.52 24.43
N GLN A 510 0.39 15.41 23.43
CA GLN A 510 -0.64 16.38 23.06
C GLN A 510 -1.72 15.82 22.11
N GLY A 511 -1.64 14.56 21.74
CA GLY A 511 -2.45 13.92 20.71
C GLY A 511 -1.80 13.95 19.32
N CYS A 512 -2.16 13.00 18.49
CA CYS A 512 -1.65 12.89 17.11
C CYS A 512 -2.41 13.82 16.18
N TYR A 513 -1.75 14.29 15.13
CA TYR A 513 -2.34 15.19 14.14
C TYR A 513 -3.60 14.59 13.47
N ARG A 514 -3.52 13.36 13.00
CA ARG A 514 -4.63 12.69 12.29
C ARG A 514 -5.18 11.49 13.06
N MET A 515 -4.31 10.59 13.54
CA MET A 515 -4.68 9.33 14.16
C MET A 515 -3.66 8.92 15.21
N CYS A 516 -4.14 8.62 16.45
CA CYS A 516 -3.36 7.88 17.43
C CYS A 516 -3.85 6.42 17.51
N LEU A 517 -2.99 5.53 17.98
CA LEU A 517 -3.33 4.13 18.26
C LEU A 517 -3.60 3.89 19.75
N THR A 518 -3.08 4.75 20.61
CA THR A 518 -3.19 4.61 22.07
C THR A 518 -3.38 5.97 22.76
N ASP A 519 -3.95 5.95 23.95
CA ASP A 519 -4.07 7.12 24.82
C ASP A 519 -2.77 7.37 25.61
N ASN A 520 -2.80 8.38 26.49
CA ASN A 520 -1.64 8.73 27.34
C ASN A 520 -1.32 7.69 28.42
N ASN A 521 -2.18 6.70 28.66
CA ASN A 521 -1.94 5.58 29.55
C ASN A 521 -1.52 4.31 28.80
N PHE A 522 -1.26 4.41 27.49
CA PHE A 522 -0.96 3.30 26.59
C PHE A 522 -2.04 2.22 26.54
N LYS A 523 -3.29 2.64 26.79
CA LYS A 523 -4.47 1.84 26.50
C LYS A 523 -4.87 2.06 25.04
N ASN A 524 -5.08 0.98 24.31
CA ASN A 524 -5.48 1.07 22.89
C ASN A 524 -6.74 1.90 22.71
N LEU A 525 -6.71 2.79 21.73
CA LEU A 525 -7.88 3.35 21.09
C LEU A 525 -8.50 2.32 20.12
N PRO A 526 -9.69 2.55 19.56
CA PRO A 526 -10.27 1.64 18.57
C PRO A 526 -9.32 1.30 17.40
N THR A 527 -8.53 2.26 16.94
CA THR A 527 -7.47 2.10 15.92
C THR A 527 -6.34 1.17 16.38
N GLY A 528 -5.93 1.25 17.64
CA GLY A 528 -4.96 0.33 18.24
C GLY A 528 -5.50 -1.09 18.39
N ASN A 529 -6.80 -1.26 18.67
CA ASN A 529 -7.44 -2.57 18.69
C ASN A 529 -7.43 -3.23 17.30
N VAL A 530 -7.68 -2.46 16.23
CA VAL A 530 -7.56 -2.93 14.85
C VAL A 530 -6.16 -3.49 14.59
N VAL A 531 -5.12 -2.77 15.01
CA VAL A 531 -3.73 -3.22 14.87
C VAL A 531 -3.50 -4.53 15.62
N ASP A 532 -3.96 -4.63 16.87
CA ASP A 532 -3.79 -5.85 17.68
C ASP A 532 -4.54 -7.05 17.09
N GLU A 533 -5.75 -6.85 16.55
CA GLU A 533 -6.53 -7.89 15.88
C GLU A 533 -5.86 -8.38 14.58
N LEU A 534 -5.33 -7.46 13.78
CA LEU A 534 -4.58 -7.81 12.56
C LEU A 534 -3.30 -8.57 12.90
N LEU A 535 -2.55 -8.12 13.89
CA LEU A 535 -1.35 -8.81 14.37
C LEU A 535 -1.68 -10.19 14.94
N ALA A 536 -2.80 -10.36 15.64
CA ALA A 536 -3.17 -11.63 16.28
C ALA A 536 -3.74 -12.66 15.28
N GLY A 537 -4.43 -12.20 14.25
CA GLY A 537 -5.25 -13.08 13.40
C GLY A 537 -4.82 -13.21 11.96
N ARG A 538 -4.17 -12.19 11.37
CA ARG A 538 -3.90 -12.14 9.93
C ARG A 538 -2.44 -11.95 9.56
N ILE A 539 -1.77 -10.95 10.16
CA ILE A 539 -0.35 -10.68 9.86
C ILE A 539 0.54 -11.72 10.54
N ALA A 540 0.17 -12.14 11.75
CA ALA A 540 0.91 -13.12 12.51
C ALA A 540 -0.02 -13.98 13.37
N ILE A 541 -0.26 -15.23 12.98
CA ILE A 541 -0.94 -16.18 13.87
C ILE A 541 -0.04 -16.40 15.09
N LYS A 542 -0.35 -15.72 16.20
CA LYS A 542 0.48 -15.74 17.42
C LYS A 542 0.61 -17.13 18.03
N SER A 543 -0.40 -18.00 17.87
CA SER A 543 -0.36 -19.37 18.36
C SER A 543 -1.33 -20.29 17.62
N SER A 544 -0.92 -21.52 17.43
CA SER A 544 -1.77 -22.62 16.98
C SER A 544 -1.56 -23.79 17.92
N ALA A 545 -2.60 -24.57 18.17
CA ALA A 545 -2.53 -25.73 19.03
C ALA A 545 -3.47 -26.86 18.54
N GLY A 546 -3.07 -28.10 18.78
CA GLY A 546 -3.86 -29.27 18.41
C GLY A 546 -3.22 -30.55 18.90
N ARG A 547 -3.60 -31.65 18.27
CA ARG A 547 -3.04 -32.96 18.56
C ARG A 547 -2.65 -33.68 17.27
N THR A 548 -1.64 -34.51 17.33
CA THR A 548 -1.23 -35.37 16.22
C THR A 548 -2.28 -36.44 15.92
N ASP A 549 -2.41 -36.82 14.66
CA ASP A 549 -3.23 -37.93 14.18
C ASP A 549 -2.61 -39.30 14.53
N GLY A 550 -3.21 -40.41 14.04
CA GLY A 550 -2.73 -41.78 14.23
C GLY A 550 -1.31 -42.04 13.70
N ASN A 551 -0.88 -41.24 12.71
CA ASN A 551 0.45 -41.31 12.09
C ASN A 551 1.45 -40.31 12.69
N GLY A 552 1.09 -39.67 13.80
CA GLY A 552 1.93 -38.68 14.48
C GLY A 552 1.98 -37.30 13.80
N PHE A 553 1.09 -36.98 12.86
CA PHE A 553 1.09 -35.72 12.14
C PHE A 553 0.11 -34.69 12.72
N PHE A 554 0.53 -33.44 12.67
CA PHE A 554 -0.29 -32.25 12.87
C PHE A 554 -0.03 -31.25 11.74
N GLU A 555 -1.08 -30.74 11.13
CA GLU A 555 -0.99 -29.77 10.04
C GLU A 555 -1.56 -28.43 10.46
N ALA A 556 -0.91 -27.35 10.02
CA ALA A 556 -1.36 -25.98 10.22
C ALA A 556 -0.90 -25.07 9.06
N SER A 557 -1.72 -24.10 8.68
CA SER A 557 -1.30 -22.99 7.83
C SER A 557 -0.75 -21.87 8.73
N LEU A 558 0.52 -21.52 8.58
CA LEU A 558 1.22 -20.56 9.43
C LEU A 558 1.73 -19.39 8.59
N SER A 559 1.62 -18.18 9.12
CA SER A 559 2.24 -16.98 8.54
C SER A 559 3.76 -17.14 8.51
N HIS A 560 4.42 -16.51 7.53
CA HIS A 560 5.88 -16.55 7.46
C HIS A 560 6.51 -15.94 8.72
N GLY A 561 7.49 -16.63 9.30
CA GLY A 561 8.13 -16.18 10.53
C GLY A 561 8.85 -17.29 11.30
N LEU A 562 9.46 -16.89 12.41
CA LEU A 562 10.13 -17.78 13.33
C LEU A 562 9.18 -18.21 14.45
N TYR A 563 9.02 -19.51 14.65
CA TYR A 563 8.15 -20.10 15.65
C TYR A 563 8.93 -20.94 16.67
N SER A 564 8.34 -21.07 17.86
CA SER A 564 8.66 -22.10 18.84
C SER A 564 7.54 -23.16 18.79
N VAL A 565 7.90 -24.37 18.47
CA VAL A 565 6.98 -25.53 18.48
C VAL A 565 7.27 -26.36 19.72
N LYS A 566 6.23 -26.55 20.54
CA LYS A 566 6.30 -27.41 21.74
C LYS A 566 5.39 -28.62 21.53
N ILE A 567 5.96 -29.81 21.74
CA ILE A 567 5.22 -31.06 21.73
C ILE A 567 5.24 -31.65 23.15
N HIS A 568 4.10 -32.19 23.58
CA HIS A 568 3.96 -32.91 24.82
C HIS A 568 3.28 -34.27 24.56
N HIS A 569 3.87 -35.34 25.06
CA HIS A 569 3.29 -36.69 25.00
C HIS A 569 3.55 -37.44 26.31
N PRO A 570 2.54 -38.12 26.91
CA PRO A 570 2.67 -38.78 28.22
C PRO A 570 3.70 -39.92 28.26
N SER A 571 3.94 -40.61 27.14
CA SER A 571 4.90 -41.73 27.07
C SER A 571 6.36 -41.29 26.94
N ALA A 572 6.63 -40.00 26.77
CA ALA A 572 8.00 -39.49 26.65
C ALA A 572 8.58 -39.25 28.06
N LYS A 573 9.79 -39.76 28.35
CA LYS A 573 10.50 -39.57 29.64
C LYS A 573 10.67 -38.09 29.98
N ASN A 574 10.95 -37.24 28.97
CA ASN A 574 10.82 -35.80 29.04
C ASN A 574 9.49 -35.44 28.41
N SER A 575 8.48 -35.16 29.22
CA SER A 575 7.09 -34.92 28.77
C SER A 575 6.90 -33.79 27.74
N SER A 576 7.95 -33.03 27.40
CA SER A 576 7.87 -31.99 26.39
C SER A 576 9.19 -31.74 25.64
N LEU A 577 9.06 -31.52 24.32
CA LEU A 577 10.14 -31.13 23.42
C LEU A 577 9.83 -29.76 22.83
N VAL A 578 10.84 -28.90 22.74
CA VAL A 578 10.71 -27.56 22.12
C VAL A 578 11.74 -27.43 21.00
N GLN A 579 11.25 -27.07 19.81
CA GLN A 579 12.11 -26.78 18.66
C GLN A 579 11.74 -25.43 18.00
N LYS A 580 12.70 -24.85 17.29
CA LYS A 580 12.47 -23.68 16.44
C LYS A 580 12.03 -24.12 15.05
N LEU A 581 11.06 -23.44 14.49
CA LEU A 581 10.57 -23.62 13.13
C LEU A 581 10.61 -22.27 12.41
N ASN A 582 11.36 -22.18 11.32
CA ASN A 582 11.34 -21.01 10.45
C ASN A 582 10.41 -21.30 9.26
N VAL A 583 9.25 -20.62 9.24
CA VAL A 583 8.26 -20.74 8.16
C VAL A 583 8.59 -19.69 7.11
N VAL A 584 8.91 -20.15 5.91
CA VAL A 584 9.26 -19.29 4.76
C VAL A 584 8.31 -19.53 3.60
N SER A 585 8.31 -18.60 2.63
CA SER A 585 7.57 -18.81 1.38
C SER A 585 8.09 -20.07 0.68
N SER A 586 7.20 -20.98 0.32
CA SER A 586 7.52 -22.14 -0.51
C SER A 586 7.35 -21.74 -1.99
N THR A 587 8.34 -22.04 -2.81
CA THR A 587 8.30 -21.82 -4.27
C THR A 587 7.54 -22.91 -5.02
N GLY A 588 6.92 -23.89 -4.32
CA GLY A 588 6.19 -25.02 -4.88
C GLY A 588 4.99 -25.42 -4.03
N ALA A 589 4.24 -26.43 -4.50
CA ALA A 589 3.06 -26.98 -3.83
C ALA A 589 3.38 -27.78 -2.54
N ASP A 590 4.66 -27.89 -2.19
CA ASP A 590 5.11 -28.76 -1.10
C ASP A 590 4.91 -28.11 0.29
N ASN A 591 4.30 -28.87 1.19
CA ASN A 591 4.19 -28.50 2.58
C ASN A 591 5.58 -28.54 3.25
N GLN A 592 5.92 -27.50 4.01
CA GLN A 592 7.12 -27.52 4.83
C GLN A 592 6.93 -28.56 5.96
N THR A 593 7.79 -29.59 6.00
CA THR A 593 7.70 -30.64 7.02
C THR A 593 8.75 -30.46 8.11
N LEU A 594 8.33 -30.50 9.37
CA LEU A 594 9.17 -30.49 10.55
C LEU A 594 9.06 -31.85 11.27
N LEU A 595 10.16 -32.60 11.30
CA LEU A 595 10.24 -33.83 12.08
C LEU A 595 10.75 -33.52 13.50
N MET A 596 9.94 -33.86 14.53
CA MET A 596 10.31 -33.70 15.92
C MET A 596 10.44 -35.09 16.57
N ARG A 597 11.67 -35.45 16.97
CA ARG A 597 11.99 -36.75 17.59
C ARG A 597 12.24 -36.58 19.08
N PHE A 598 11.50 -37.31 19.89
CA PHE A 598 11.75 -37.37 21.33
C PHE A 598 12.94 -38.24 21.63
N ALA A 599 13.88 -37.76 22.45
CA ALA A 599 14.93 -38.60 23.01
C ALA A 599 14.34 -39.64 23.97
N ALA A 600 14.95 -40.82 24.03
CA ALA A 600 14.52 -41.93 24.88
C ALA A 600 14.64 -41.60 26.37
#